data_a1ea99006f6721e0e0bd784cfa737de7
#
_entry.id   a1ea99006f6721e0e0bd784cfa737de7
#
_cell.length_a   1.000
_cell.length_b   1.000
_cell.length_c   1.000
_cell.angle_alpha   90.00
_cell.angle_beta   90.00
_cell.angle_gamma   90.00
#
_symmetry.space_group_name_H-M   'P 1'
#
loop_
_entity.id
_entity.type
_entity.pdbx_description
1 polymer ?
#
loop_
_entity_poly.entity_id
_entity_poly.type
_entity_poly.pdbx_seq_one_letter_code
_entity_poly.pdbx_strand_id
1 'polypeptide(L)'
;MNLGFIGTGKIASSVITGICRSNIAYKKIIISPKNKSIAKKLQKRFKKVTIAKNNQEVINKSNWVFLSVTPKVGEQIIDKLKFRSKQVIISFISTISLSQLKKKIKTKVEIIRAIPLPPISLQKGPVPICPPNKKVKKFFDKIGTTVEIKDEKSSINFWSTSGIM
;
A
#
# COMPACT_ATOMS: atom_id res chain seq x y z
N MET A 1 6.43 7.72 12.01
CA MET A 1 6.89 7.09 10.76
C MET A 1 6.33 7.84 9.55
N ASN A 2 7.00 7.76 8.40
CA ASN A 2 6.50 8.25 7.13
C ASN A 2 5.91 7.09 6.31
N LEU A 3 4.78 7.34 5.66
CA LEU A 3 4.08 6.40 4.79
C LEU A 3 4.24 6.85 3.34
N GLY A 4 4.63 5.94 2.45
CA GLY A 4 4.79 6.24 1.03
C GLY A 4 3.83 5.45 0.16
N PHE A 5 3.21 6.09 -0.81
CA PHE A 5 2.30 5.42 -1.76
C PHE A 5 2.83 5.55 -3.17
N ILE A 6 3.16 4.43 -3.79
CA ILE A 6 3.46 4.33 -5.21
C ILE A 6 2.17 3.96 -5.93
N GLY A 7 1.61 4.92 -6.64
CA GLY A 7 0.27 4.87 -7.20
C GLY A 7 -0.74 5.61 -6.33
N THR A 8 -1.56 6.42 -6.97
CA THR A 8 -2.62 7.24 -6.33
C THR A 8 -3.99 6.95 -6.97
N GLY A 9 -4.23 5.68 -7.29
CA GLY A 9 -5.52 5.23 -7.81
C GLY A 9 -6.61 5.22 -6.73
N LYS A 10 -7.75 4.65 -7.08
CA LYS A 10 -8.96 4.60 -6.23
C LYS A 10 -8.70 3.97 -4.86
N ILE A 11 -8.01 2.83 -4.83
CA ILE A 11 -7.69 2.12 -3.57
C ILE A 11 -6.71 2.92 -2.72
N ALA A 12 -5.61 3.43 -3.30
CA ALA A 12 -4.67 4.27 -2.56
C ALA A 12 -5.36 5.49 -1.94
N SER A 13 -6.23 6.17 -2.70
CA SER A 13 -6.99 7.33 -2.22
C SER A 13 -7.91 6.98 -1.06
N SER A 14 -8.56 5.81 -1.12
CA SER A 14 -9.44 5.31 -0.05
C SER A 14 -8.64 4.99 1.22
N VAL A 15 -7.52 4.30 1.09
CA VAL A 15 -6.63 3.97 2.22
C VAL A 15 -6.05 5.25 2.85
N ILE A 16 -5.53 6.17 2.04
CA ILE A 16 -5.00 7.46 2.52
C ILE A 16 -6.08 8.24 3.27
N THR A 17 -7.31 8.28 2.74
CA THR A 17 -8.44 8.95 3.39
C THR A 17 -8.75 8.30 4.75
N GLY A 18 -8.81 6.97 4.81
CA GLY A 18 -9.00 6.23 6.06
C GLY A 18 -7.93 6.53 7.09
N ILE A 19 -6.65 6.50 6.69
CA ILE A 19 -5.51 6.82 7.55
C ILE A 19 -5.63 8.25 8.09
N CYS A 20 -5.87 9.23 7.22
CA CYS A 20 -5.95 10.65 7.61
C CYS A 20 -7.12 10.96 8.56
N ARG A 21 -8.15 10.13 8.57
CA ARG A 21 -9.32 10.25 9.45
C ARG A 21 -9.21 9.41 10.72
N SER A 22 -8.20 8.54 10.80
CA SER A 22 -8.01 7.62 11.93
C SER A 22 -7.08 8.22 13.00
N ASN A 23 -6.89 7.46 14.08
CA ASN A 23 -5.90 7.75 15.12
C ASN A 23 -4.52 7.09 14.88
N ILE A 24 -4.21 6.71 13.64
CA ILE A 24 -2.88 6.22 13.27
C ILE A 24 -1.85 7.33 13.46
N ALA A 25 -0.80 7.04 14.22
CA ALA A 25 0.31 7.96 14.40
C ALA A 25 1.28 7.90 13.20
N TYR A 26 1.31 8.95 12.39
CA TYR A 26 2.26 9.12 11.28
C TYR A 26 2.74 10.58 11.20
N LYS A 27 3.92 10.78 10.60
CA LYS A 27 4.47 12.13 10.38
C LYS A 27 3.96 12.73 9.06
N LYS A 28 4.21 12.02 7.95
CA LYS A 28 3.82 12.43 6.60
C LYS A 28 3.36 11.23 5.77
N ILE A 29 2.52 11.50 4.78
CA ILE A 29 2.20 10.58 3.68
C ILE A 29 2.81 11.18 2.42
N ILE A 30 3.72 10.45 1.79
CA ILE A 30 4.41 10.84 0.56
C ILE A 30 3.81 10.05 -0.60
N ILE A 31 3.28 10.71 -1.60
CA ILE A 31 2.57 10.06 -2.71
C ILE A 31 3.25 10.30 -4.05
N SER A 32 3.13 9.34 -4.96
CA SER A 32 3.68 9.45 -6.31
C SER A 32 2.96 10.50 -7.15
N PRO A 33 3.66 11.17 -8.11
CA PRO A 33 3.12 12.31 -8.84
C PRO A 33 2.29 11.95 -10.07
N LYS A 34 2.27 10.68 -10.51
CA LYS A 34 1.78 10.29 -11.84
C LYS A 34 0.32 10.67 -12.11
N ASN A 35 -0.57 10.43 -11.16
CA ASN A 35 -1.97 10.88 -11.25
C ASN A 35 -2.11 12.27 -10.62
N LYS A 36 -1.74 13.30 -11.39
CA LYS A 36 -1.67 14.68 -10.91
C LYS A 36 -2.98 15.18 -10.29
N SER A 37 -4.13 14.86 -10.89
CA SER A 37 -5.44 15.32 -10.41
C SER A 37 -5.74 14.77 -9.01
N ILE A 38 -5.63 13.44 -8.84
CA ILE A 38 -5.90 12.80 -7.55
C ILE A 38 -4.85 13.21 -6.50
N ALA A 39 -3.57 13.26 -6.89
CA ALA A 39 -2.49 13.66 -5.99
C ALA A 39 -2.72 15.07 -5.43
N LYS A 40 -3.07 16.04 -6.28
CA LYS A 40 -3.39 17.41 -5.87
C LYS A 40 -4.63 17.48 -4.96
N LYS A 41 -5.68 16.71 -5.27
CA LYS A 41 -6.87 16.63 -4.41
C LYS A 41 -6.55 16.13 -3.00
N LEU A 42 -5.75 15.05 -2.91
CA LEU A 42 -5.31 14.50 -1.61
C LEU A 42 -4.44 15.49 -0.84
N GLN A 43 -3.48 16.13 -1.50
CA GLN A 43 -2.61 17.12 -0.88
C GLN A 43 -3.39 18.33 -0.37
N LYS A 44 -4.35 18.85 -1.16
CA LYS A 44 -5.22 19.96 -0.76
C LYS A 44 -6.10 19.60 0.44
N ARG A 45 -6.57 18.35 0.48
CA ARG A 45 -7.49 17.89 1.53
C ARG A 45 -6.80 17.57 2.84
N PHE A 46 -5.56 17.08 2.81
CA PHE A 46 -4.86 16.57 3.98
C PHE A 46 -3.48 17.22 4.12
N LYS A 47 -3.30 18.04 5.14
CA LYS A 47 -2.06 18.83 5.40
C LYS A 47 -0.77 17.97 5.49
N LYS A 48 -0.88 16.71 5.91
CA LYS A 48 0.27 15.82 6.04
C LYS A 48 0.57 15.01 4.77
N VAL A 49 -0.18 15.20 3.68
CA VAL A 49 0.06 14.56 2.38
C VAL A 49 0.94 15.45 1.52
N THR A 50 2.04 14.90 1.00
CA THR A 50 2.98 15.59 0.13
C THR A 50 3.22 14.81 -1.15
N ILE A 51 3.35 15.50 -2.28
CA ILE A 51 3.62 14.88 -3.58
C ILE A 51 5.13 14.83 -3.79
N ALA A 52 5.66 13.64 -4.09
CA ALA A 52 7.06 13.44 -4.43
C ALA A 52 7.35 13.82 -5.90
N LYS A 53 8.61 14.05 -6.23
CA LYS A 53 9.05 14.28 -7.61
C LYS A 53 8.93 13.03 -8.49
N ASN A 54 9.18 11.86 -7.90
CA ASN A 54 9.12 10.55 -8.56
C ASN A 54 8.92 9.41 -7.54
N ASN A 55 8.78 8.18 -8.02
CA ASN A 55 8.57 7.01 -7.17
C ASN A 55 9.78 6.69 -6.27
N GLN A 56 11.00 6.96 -6.72
CA GLN A 56 12.19 6.73 -5.91
C GLN A 56 12.24 7.67 -4.70
N GLU A 57 11.81 8.91 -4.86
CA GLU A 57 11.71 9.85 -3.73
C GLU A 57 10.66 9.39 -2.71
N VAL A 58 9.55 8.79 -3.16
CA VAL A 58 8.58 8.18 -2.25
C VAL A 58 9.26 7.14 -1.36
N ILE A 59 10.02 6.22 -1.96
CA ILE A 59 10.76 5.19 -1.22
C ILE A 59 11.77 5.81 -0.26
N ASN A 60 12.59 6.76 -0.74
CA ASN A 60 13.67 7.34 0.03
C ASN A 60 13.18 8.07 1.29
N LYS A 61 11.98 8.62 1.26
CA LYS A 61 11.40 9.40 2.38
C LYS A 61 10.46 8.59 3.28
N SER A 62 10.21 7.30 2.99
CA SER A 62 9.19 6.50 3.68
C SER A 62 9.79 5.37 4.50
N ASN A 63 9.14 5.03 5.60
CA ASN A 63 9.42 3.83 6.40
C ASN A 63 8.59 2.64 5.91
N TRP A 64 7.33 2.88 5.58
CA TRP A 64 6.42 1.93 4.97
C TRP A 64 6.08 2.38 3.56
N VAL A 65 6.16 1.46 2.60
CA VAL A 65 5.88 1.75 1.18
C VAL A 65 4.73 0.87 0.70
N PHE A 66 3.66 1.53 0.26
CA PHE A 66 2.47 0.88 -0.29
C PHE A 66 2.58 0.88 -1.82
N LEU A 67 2.61 -0.31 -2.41
CA LEU A 67 2.58 -0.51 -3.86
C LEU A 67 1.12 -0.61 -4.31
N SER A 68 0.59 0.47 -4.86
CA SER A 68 -0.82 0.61 -5.24
C SER A 68 -0.99 1.02 -6.70
N VAL A 69 -0.27 0.34 -7.56
CA VAL A 69 -0.33 0.48 -9.02
C VAL A 69 -1.02 -0.73 -9.65
N THR A 70 -1.44 -0.60 -10.91
CA THR A 70 -1.95 -1.75 -11.66
C THR A 70 -0.86 -2.82 -11.83
N PRO A 71 -1.21 -4.10 -12.00
CA PRO A 71 -0.24 -5.17 -12.21
C PRO A 71 0.77 -4.87 -13.33
N LYS A 72 0.28 -4.44 -14.47
CA LYS A 72 1.12 -4.07 -15.63
C LYS A 72 2.17 -2.99 -15.27
N VAL A 73 1.77 -1.96 -14.54
CA VAL A 73 2.69 -0.91 -14.10
C VAL A 73 3.65 -1.46 -13.05
N GLY A 74 3.17 -2.26 -12.10
CA GLY A 74 4.01 -2.90 -11.07
C GLY A 74 5.12 -3.74 -11.67
N GLU A 75 4.81 -4.55 -12.69
CA GLU A 75 5.79 -5.35 -13.41
C GLU A 75 6.89 -4.52 -14.08
N GLN A 76 6.54 -3.34 -14.57
CA GLN A 76 7.48 -2.44 -15.27
C GLN A 76 8.38 -1.60 -14.37
N ILE A 77 7.95 -1.33 -13.13
CA ILE A 77 8.64 -0.33 -12.30
C ILE A 77 9.33 -0.93 -11.07
N ILE A 78 8.82 -2.02 -10.48
CA ILE A 78 9.28 -2.47 -9.16
C ILE A 78 10.77 -2.86 -9.16
N ASP A 79 11.24 -3.55 -10.18
CA ASP A 79 12.64 -3.98 -10.33
C ASP A 79 13.63 -2.82 -10.57
N LYS A 80 13.14 -1.67 -11.02
CA LYS A 80 13.92 -0.46 -11.26
C LYS A 80 14.04 0.42 -10.00
N LEU A 81 13.23 0.15 -8.99
CA LEU A 81 13.20 0.91 -7.74
C LEU A 81 14.16 0.33 -6.71
N LYS A 82 14.86 1.22 -6.02
CA LYS A 82 15.82 0.85 -4.97
C LYS A 82 15.17 1.00 -3.60
N PHE A 83 14.81 -0.12 -3.01
CA PHE A 83 14.27 -0.17 -1.64
C PHE A 83 15.41 -0.17 -0.62
N ARG A 84 15.13 0.26 0.61
CA ARG A 84 16.10 0.31 1.71
C ARG A 84 15.80 -0.81 2.70
N SER A 85 16.84 -1.40 3.28
CA SER A 85 16.69 -2.34 4.40
C SER A 85 15.85 -1.72 5.53
N LYS A 86 15.15 -2.53 6.29
CA LYS A 86 14.23 -2.11 7.38
C LYS A 86 12.93 -1.41 6.93
N GLN A 87 12.70 -1.21 5.64
CA GLN A 87 11.37 -0.78 5.16
C GLN A 87 10.37 -1.94 5.24
N VAL A 88 9.11 -1.60 5.43
CA VAL A 88 7.98 -2.52 5.28
C VAL A 88 7.31 -2.21 3.96
N ILE A 89 7.19 -3.20 3.08
CA ILE A 89 6.53 -3.06 1.79
C ILE A 89 5.17 -3.73 1.86
N ILE A 90 4.13 -2.96 1.57
CA ILE A 90 2.75 -3.45 1.55
C ILE A 90 2.24 -3.38 0.13
N SER A 91 1.97 -4.52 -0.49
CA SER A 91 1.50 -4.59 -1.87
C SER A 91 -0.02 -4.75 -1.93
N PHE A 92 -0.68 -3.85 -2.64
CA PHE A 92 -2.10 -3.95 -3.01
C PHE A 92 -2.29 -4.58 -4.40
N ILE A 93 -1.19 -5.00 -5.04
CA ILE A 93 -1.23 -5.57 -6.40
C ILE A 93 -1.69 -7.02 -6.29
N SER A 94 -2.90 -7.32 -6.73
CA SER A 94 -3.54 -8.63 -6.55
C SER A 94 -2.86 -9.77 -7.30
N THR A 95 -2.30 -9.51 -8.47
CA THR A 95 -1.77 -10.56 -9.37
C THR A 95 -0.26 -10.81 -9.25
N ILE A 96 0.47 -9.99 -8.50
CA ILE A 96 1.90 -10.21 -8.26
C ILE A 96 2.06 -10.92 -6.91
N SER A 97 2.54 -12.17 -6.94
CA SER A 97 2.73 -13.00 -5.75
C SER A 97 3.87 -12.52 -4.85
N LEU A 98 3.90 -12.99 -3.60
CA LEU A 98 5.01 -12.72 -2.67
C LEU A 98 6.36 -13.17 -3.24
N SER A 99 6.40 -14.33 -3.89
CA SER A 99 7.63 -14.84 -4.51
C SER A 99 8.12 -13.95 -5.64
N GLN A 100 7.20 -13.46 -6.48
CA GLN A 100 7.52 -12.51 -7.54
C GLN A 100 7.99 -11.16 -6.99
N LEU A 101 7.33 -10.64 -5.95
CA LEU A 101 7.74 -9.41 -5.28
C LEU A 101 9.13 -9.53 -4.68
N LYS A 102 9.44 -10.65 -4.00
CA LYS A 102 10.78 -10.92 -3.45
C LYS A 102 11.87 -10.98 -4.53
N LYS A 103 11.56 -11.54 -5.70
CA LYS A 103 12.50 -11.56 -6.84
C LYS A 103 12.75 -10.17 -7.43
N LYS A 104 11.71 -9.34 -7.52
CA LYS A 104 11.80 -7.97 -8.06
C LYS A 104 12.45 -7.00 -7.06
N ILE A 105 12.11 -7.12 -5.79
CA ILE A 105 12.68 -6.31 -4.70
C ILE A 105 13.95 -7.00 -4.20
N LYS A 106 15.09 -6.65 -4.77
CA LYS A 106 16.38 -7.29 -4.48
C LYS A 106 16.90 -7.04 -3.06
N THR A 107 16.36 -6.05 -2.37
CA THR A 107 16.74 -5.70 -0.99
C THR A 107 15.99 -6.58 0.00
N LYS A 108 16.66 -7.04 1.05
CA LYS A 108 16.01 -7.79 2.15
C LYS A 108 15.10 -6.85 2.94
N VAL A 109 13.82 -6.90 2.66
CA VAL A 109 12.75 -6.12 3.30
C VAL A 109 11.59 -7.03 3.70
N GLU A 110 10.76 -6.54 4.61
CA GLU A 110 9.52 -7.22 4.98
C GLU A 110 8.44 -6.90 3.94
N ILE A 111 7.85 -7.92 3.32
CA ILE A 111 6.84 -7.77 2.26
C ILE A 111 5.54 -8.42 2.70
N ILE A 112 4.47 -7.66 2.71
CA ILE A 112 3.10 -8.11 3.02
C ILE A 112 2.19 -7.76 1.83
N ARG A 113 1.35 -8.68 1.42
CA ARG A 113 0.24 -8.38 0.51
C ARG A 113 -0.98 -8.01 1.33
N ALA A 114 -1.73 -7.01 0.89
CA ALA A 114 -2.98 -6.60 1.51
C ALA A 114 -4.04 -6.31 0.44
N ILE A 115 -5.31 -6.56 0.75
CA ILE A 115 -6.43 -6.26 -0.14
C ILE A 115 -7.42 -5.36 0.57
N PRO A 116 -7.14 -4.06 0.69
CA PRO A 116 -8.14 -3.13 1.16
C PRO A 116 -9.23 -2.93 0.09
N LEU A 117 -10.46 -2.71 0.54
CA LEU A 117 -11.59 -2.37 -0.30
C LEU A 117 -11.97 -0.88 -0.10
N PRO A 118 -12.71 -0.25 -1.06
CA PRO A 118 -13.05 1.16 -0.97
C PRO A 118 -13.69 1.63 0.35
N PRO A 119 -14.54 0.82 1.07
CA PRO A 119 -15.08 1.21 2.36
C PRO A 119 -14.04 1.53 3.45
N ILE A 120 -12.77 1.18 3.25
CA ILE A 120 -11.67 1.54 4.16
C ILE A 120 -11.54 3.06 4.34
N SER A 121 -11.99 3.87 3.39
CA SER A 121 -12.07 5.33 3.52
C SER A 121 -13.00 5.79 4.65
N LEU A 122 -13.95 4.93 5.04
CA LEU A 122 -14.89 5.09 6.14
C LEU A 122 -14.48 4.28 7.39
N GLN A 123 -13.25 3.75 7.39
CA GLN A 123 -12.73 2.87 8.45
C GLN A 123 -13.56 1.59 8.62
N LYS A 124 -14.04 1.03 7.51
CA LYS A 124 -14.89 -0.16 7.48
C LYS A 124 -14.39 -1.18 6.46
N GLY A 125 -14.78 -2.42 6.68
CA GLY A 125 -14.57 -3.52 5.76
C GLY A 125 -13.33 -4.37 6.10
N PRO A 126 -13.26 -5.59 5.54
CA PRO A 126 -12.16 -6.50 5.75
C PRO A 126 -10.91 -6.03 5.00
N VAL A 127 -9.76 -6.28 5.60
CA VAL A 127 -8.44 -6.10 4.99
C VAL A 127 -7.67 -7.41 5.12
N PRO A 128 -7.79 -8.32 4.14
CA PRO A 128 -6.96 -9.52 4.10
C PRO A 128 -5.48 -9.15 3.97
N ILE A 129 -4.64 -9.76 4.80
CA ILE A 129 -3.17 -9.62 4.74
C ILE A 129 -2.49 -11.00 4.67
N CYS A 130 -1.43 -11.11 3.89
CA CYS A 130 -0.61 -12.30 3.75
C CYS A 130 0.86 -11.95 3.55
N PRO A 131 1.82 -12.53 4.29
CA PRO A 131 1.62 -13.39 5.45
C PRO A 131 1.11 -12.61 6.69
N PRO A 132 0.72 -13.30 7.78
CA PRO A 132 0.38 -12.66 9.05
C PRO A 132 1.51 -11.76 9.54
N ASN A 133 1.15 -10.56 10.02
CA ASN A 133 2.13 -9.60 10.54
C ASN A 133 1.48 -8.72 11.61
N LYS A 134 1.96 -8.83 12.84
CA LYS A 134 1.40 -8.13 14.01
C LYS A 134 1.38 -6.60 13.86
N LYS A 135 2.44 -6.01 13.28
CA LYS A 135 2.53 -4.55 13.09
C LYS A 135 1.54 -4.06 12.04
N VAL A 136 1.48 -4.77 10.90
CA VAL A 136 0.58 -4.46 9.79
C VAL A 136 -0.87 -4.70 10.20
N LYS A 137 -1.15 -5.79 10.93
CA LYS A 137 -2.48 -6.03 11.53
C LYS A 137 -2.92 -4.87 12.41
N LYS A 138 -2.09 -4.48 13.39
CA LYS A 138 -2.39 -3.36 14.30
C LYS A 138 -2.62 -2.04 13.56
N PHE A 139 -1.96 -1.85 12.43
CA PHE A 139 -2.15 -0.67 11.56
C PHE A 139 -3.51 -0.70 10.87
N PHE A 140 -3.83 -1.80 10.17
CA PHE A 140 -5.09 -1.90 9.43
C PHE A 140 -6.32 -2.04 10.34
N ASP A 141 -6.20 -2.59 11.53
CA ASP A 141 -7.30 -2.66 12.51
C ASP A 141 -7.80 -1.27 12.97
N LYS A 142 -7.02 -0.22 12.71
CA LYS A 142 -7.44 1.16 12.96
C LYS A 142 -8.28 1.78 11.82
N ILE A 143 -8.32 1.14 10.66
CA ILE A 143 -9.03 1.63 9.48
C ILE A 143 -9.90 0.56 8.80
N GLY A 144 -10.03 -0.61 9.42
CA GLY A 144 -10.83 -1.72 8.93
C GLY A 144 -10.73 -2.91 9.87
N THR A 145 -11.06 -4.09 9.39
CA THR A 145 -10.94 -5.35 10.13
C THR A 145 -9.91 -6.24 9.42
N THR A 146 -8.75 -6.45 10.03
CA THR A 146 -7.71 -7.27 9.41
C THR A 146 -8.05 -8.75 9.45
N VAL A 147 -7.92 -9.43 8.32
CA VAL A 147 -8.06 -10.88 8.17
C VAL A 147 -6.67 -11.45 7.83
N GLU A 148 -6.07 -12.19 8.76
CA GLU A 148 -4.76 -12.78 8.55
C GLU A 148 -4.86 -14.10 7.77
N ILE A 149 -4.16 -14.17 6.65
CA ILE A 149 -4.10 -15.35 5.77
C ILE A 149 -2.70 -15.95 5.89
N LYS A 150 -2.62 -17.20 6.38
CA LYS A 150 -1.34 -17.88 6.62
C LYS A 150 -0.64 -18.30 5.33
N ASP A 151 -1.41 -18.75 4.34
CA ASP A 151 -0.90 -19.29 3.09
C ASP A 151 -1.41 -18.48 1.90
N GLU A 152 -0.49 -18.07 1.02
CA GLU A 152 -0.83 -17.30 -0.17
C GLU A 152 -1.73 -18.08 -1.14
N LYS A 153 -1.60 -19.40 -1.23
CA LYS A 153 -2.48 -20.23 -2.06
C LYS A 153 -3.94 -20.16 -1.60
N SER A 154 -4.17 -20.20 -0.30
CA SER A 154 -5.51 -20.02 0.30
C SER A 154 -6.08 -18.62 0.06
N SER A 155 -5.22 -17.65 -0.24
CA SER A 155 -5.62 -16.28 -0.49
C SER A 155 -6.16 -16.04 -1.92
N ILE A 156 -5.95 -16.96 -2.86
CA ILE A 156 -6.33 -16.78 -4.27
C ILE A 156 -7.82 -16.44 -4.41
N ASN A 157 -8.68 -17.08 -3.62
CA ASN A 157 -10.12 -16.79 -3.64
C ASN A 157 -10.46 -15.37 -3.20
N PHE A 158 -9.70 -14.79 -2.28
CA PHE A 158 -9.87 -13.39 -1.85
C PHE A 158 -9.33 -12.41 -2.89
N TRP A 159 -8.24 -12.78 -3.58
CA TRP A 159 -7.63 -11.93 -4.61
C TRP A 159 -8.48 -11.88 -5.88
N SER A 160 -9.15 -12.98 -6.24
CA SER A 160 -10.00 -13.06 -7.44
C SER A 160 -11.32 -12.32 -7.26
N THR A 161 -11.93 -12.36 -6.08
CA THR A 161 -13.18 -11.64 -5.81
C THR A 161 -13.02 -10.12 -5.76
N SER A 162 -11.84 -9.61 -5.38
CA SER A 162 -11.57 -8.17 -5.40
C SER A 162 -11.40 -7.59 -6.81
N GLY A 163 -11.15 -8.43 -7.81
CA GLY A 163 -11.04 -8.01 -9.22
C GLY A 163 -12.39 -7.87 -9.94
N ILE A 164 -13.49 -8.31 -9.32
CA ILE A 164 -14.84 -8.28 -9.91
C ILE A 164 -15.64 -7.06 -9.43
N MET A 165 -15.13 -6.31 -8.45
CA MET A 165 -15.71 -5.07 -7.92
C MET A 165 -14.87 -3.86 -8.34
#